data_951511d21d7397178f5f4649833abc30
#
_entry.id   951511d21d7397178f5f4649833abc30
#
_cell.length_a   1.000
_cell.length_b   1.000
_cell.length_c   1.000
_cell.angle_alpha   90.00
_cell.angle_beta   90.00
_cell.angle_gamma   90.00
#
_symmetry.space_group_name_H-M   'P 1'
#
loop_
_entity.id
_entity.type
_entity.pdbx_description
1 polymer ?
#
loop_
_entity_poly.entity_id
_entity_poly.type
_entity_poly.pdbx_seq_one_letter_code
_entity_poly.pdbx_strand_id
1 'polypeptide(L)'
;MFRLLKINLIILIIVSFPVLGNIDNQNQKENLNTWKQTTISYIKNFNNLTGAFTQIDHVGNISKGNFWINNKNEIAFHYSPPSETIIIYKSGKLFFKEKKIEGFQNYSINNNPILELLNKDADIERYFETSIVDQNIGKIFISFNDKNERNSLEVIFDYPRPILRQWKFTDHQKKVTNIFFSKLKFKENVEKQYF
;
A
#
# COMPACT_ATOMS: atom_id res chain seq x y z
N MET A 1 -62.10 55.36 -37.84
CA MET A 1 -62.12 54.32 -36.80
C MET A 1 -60.92 53.39 -37.09
N PHE A 2 -59.73 53.77 -36.59
CA PHE A 2 -58.47 53.00 -36.81
C PHE A 2 -58.16 52.20 -35.55
N ARG A 3 -58.10 50.88 -35.67
CA ARG A 3 -57.68 49.97 -34.64
C ARG A 3 -56.15 49.85 -34.69
N LEU A 4 -55.46 50.35 -33.67
CA LEU A 4 -54.07 50.17 -33.46
C LEU A 4 -53.75 48.73 -33.02
N LEU A 5 -53.02 48.01 -33.85
CA LEU A 5 -52.50 46.68 -33.57
C LEU A 5 -51.30 46.80 -32.62
N LYS A 6 -51.42 46.36 -31.36
CA LYS A 6 -50.26 46.29 -30.43
C LYS A 6 -49.44 45.05 -30.75
N ILE A 7 -48.24 45.27 -31.30
CA ILE A 7 -47.23 44.21 -31.46
C ILE A 7 -46.52 44.03 -30.11
N ASN A 8 -46.77 42.91 -29.46
CA ASN A 8 -46.01 42.47 -28.28
C ASN A 8 -44.70 41.86 -28.76
N LEU A 9 -43.57 42.59 -28.58
CA LEU A 9 -42.26 42.09 -28.80
C LEU A 9 -41.82 41.27 -27.59
N ILE A 10 -41.88 39.93 -27.69
CA ILE A 10 -41.34 39.03 -26.69
C ILE A 10 -39.84 38.97 -26.91
N ILE A 11 -39.07 39.64 -26.02
CA ILE A 11 -37.61 39.51 -25.97
C ILE A 11 -37.28 38.17 -25.28
N LEU A 12 -36.85 37.19 -26.06
CA LEU A 12 -36.36 35.92 -25.55
C LEU A 12 -34.93 36.12 -24.98
N ILE A 13 -34.82 36.29 -23.69
CA ILE A 13 -33.51 36.30 -23.02
C ILE A 13 -32.98 34.88 -22.96
N ILE A 14 -32.04 34.57 -23.87
CA ILE A 14 -31.27 33.30 -23.80
C ILE A 14 -30.25 33.49 -22.69
N VAL A 15 -30.56 33.00 -21.50
CA VAL A 15 -29.57 32.87 -20.40
C VAL A 15 -28.72 31.66 -20.72
N SER A 16 -27.52 31.92 -21.27
CA SER A 16 -26.50 30.88 -21.40
C SER A 16 -25.95 30.55 -20.00
N PHE A 17 -26.35 29.41 -19.46
CA PHE A 17 -25.71 28.88 -18.26
C PHE A 17 -24.31 28.38 -18.65
N PRO A 18 -23.23 28.83 -17.98
CA PRO A 18 -21.93 28.23 -18.20
C PRO A 18 -21.98 26.78 -17.75
N VAL A 19 -21.52 25.87 -18.62
CA VAL A 19 -21.35 24.44 -18.30
C VAL A 19 -20.24 24.33 -17.27
N LEU A 20 -20.60 24.29 -15.99
CA LEU A 20 -19.68 24.11 -14.85
C LEU A 20 -19.15 22.66 -14.70
N GLY A 21 -19.40 21.80 -15.69
CA GLY A 21 -19.10 20.35 -15.58
C GLY A 21 -17.64 19.95 -15.84
N ASN A 22 -16.77 20.81 -16.38
CA ASN A 22 -15.43 20.37 -16.82
C ASN A 22 -14.28 20.66 -15.84
N ILE A 23 -14.47 21.54 -14.87
CA ILE A 23 -13.39 21.94 -13.96
C ILE A 23 -13.17 20.89 -12.87
N ASP A 24 -14.21 20.26 -12.36
CA ASP A 24 -14.11 19.20 -11.33
C ASP A 24 -13.44 17.93 -11.85
N ASN A 25 -13.72 17.54 -13.08
CA ASN A 25 -13.13 16.34 -13.68
C ASN A 25 -11.63 16.47 -13.98
N GLN A 26 -11.14 17.63 -14.33
CA GLN A 26 -9.70 17.84 -14.55
C GLN A 26 -8.94 17.88 -13.23
N ASN A 27 -9.45 18.56 -12.22
CA ASN A 27 -8.83 18.60 -10.89
C ASN A 27 -8.81 17.22 -10.21
N GLN A 28 -9.87 16.41 -10.38
CA GLN A 28 -9.88 15.04 -9.88
C GLN A 28 -8.87 14.15 -10.61
N LYS A 29 -8.73 14.27 -11.93
CA LYS A 29 -7.79 13.49 -12.72
C LYS A 29 -6.33 13.87 -12.45
N GLU A 30 -6.05 15.14 -12.22
CA GLU A 30 -4.73 15.65 -11.85
C GLU A 30 -4.35 15.20 -10.42
N ASN A 31 -5.26 15.27 -9.48
CA ASN A 31 -5.09 14.71 -8.14
C ASN A 31 -4.87 13.19 -8.15
N LEU A 32 -5.63 12.45 -8.96
CA LEU A 32 -5.48 11.01 -9.13
C LEU A 32 -4.10 10.61 -9.65
N ASN A 33 -3.54 11.35 -10.60
CA ASN A 33 -2.20 11.09 -11.11
C ASN A 33 -1.11 11.42 -10.07
N THR A 34 -1.29 12.47 -9.30
CA THR A 34 -0.30 12.93 -8.31
C THR A 34 -0.13 11.93 -7.17
N TRP A 35 -1.22 11.41 -6.58
CA TRP A 35 -1.09 10.43 -5.49
C TRP A 35 -0.49 9.12 -5.97
N LYS A 36 -0.85 8.67 -7.20
CA LYS A 36 -0.30 7.46 -7.81
C LYS A 36 1.22 7.57 -7.93
N GLN A 37 1.73 8.62 -8.56
CA GLN A 37 3.16 8.85 -8.75
C GLN A 37 3.90 9.00 -7.41
N THR A 38 3.29 9.71 -6.45
CA THR A 38 3.87 9.88 -5.11
C THR A 38 3.96 8.53 -4.38
N THR A 39 2.94 7.68 -4.48
CA THR A 39 2.94 6.35 -3.85
C THR A 39 3.91 5.40 -4.53
N ILE A 40 4.00 5.42 -5.87
CA ILE A 40 5.01 4.65 -6.62
C ILE A 40 6.42 5.07 -6.16
N SER A 41 6.68 6.37 -6.08
CA SER A 41 7.96 6.90 -5.62
C SER A 41 8.26 6.48 -4.18
N TYR A 42 7.27 6.52 -3.29
CA TYR A 42 7.40 6.06 -1.92
C TYR A 42 7.77 4.56 -1.84
N ILE A 43 7.08 3.71 -2.62
CA ILE A 43 7.39 2.27 -2.69
C ILE A 43 8.78 2.03 -3.29
N LYS A 44 9.15 2.76 -4.35
CA LYS A 44 10.50 2.66 -4.95
C LYS A 44 11.60 3.04 -3.96
N ASN A 45 11.29 3.86 -2.98
CA ASN A 45 12.19 4.30 -1.91
C ASN A 45 12.13 3.46 -0.63
N PHE A 46 11.53 2.27 -0.64
CA PHE A 46 11.56 1.33 0.51
C PHE A 46 12.96 0.80 0.81
N ASN A 47 13.98 1.45 0.31
CA ASN A 47 15.35 1.13 0.68
C ASN A 47 15.62 1.59 2.12
N ASN A 48 16.16 0.70 2.95
CA ASN A 48 16.60 1.02 4.30
C ASN A 48 15.49 1.60 5.22
N LEU A 49 14.30 1.01 5.16
CA LEU A 49 13.18 1.35 6.02
C LEU A 49 13.20 0.52 7.29
N THR A 50 13.04 1.16 8.43
CA THR A 50 12.94 0.50 9.73
C THR A 50 11.74 1.00 10.52
N GLY A 51 11.28 0.23 11.50
CA GLY A 51 10.19 0.64 12.39
C GLY A 51 9.78 -0.45 13.36
N ALA A 52 8.66 -0.19 14.02
CA ALA A 52 7.98 -1.16 14.86
C ALA A 52 6.77 -1.73 14.13
N PHE A 53 6.39 -2.96 14.46
CA PHE A 53 5.18 -3.59 13.97
C PHE A 53 4.33 -4.20 15.08
N THR A 54 3.04 -4.34 14.79
CA THR A 54 2.09 -5.15 15.55
C THR A 54 1.42 -6.09 14.56
N GLN A 55 1.50 -7.39 14.79
CA GLN A 55 0.85 -8.42 13.99
C GLN A 55 -0.36 -8.95 14.74
N ILE A 56 -1.47 -9.15 14.00
CA ILE A 56 -2.66 -9.87 14.46
C ILE A 56 -2.85 -11.04 13.49
N ASP A 57 -2.76 -12.26 13.99
CA ASP A 57 -2.95 -13.46 13.19
C ASP A 57 -4.44 -13.78 12.95
N HIS A 58 -4.71 -14.83 12.19
CA HIS A 58 -6.06 -15.24 11.79
C HIS A 58 -6.96 -15.73 12.96
N VAL A 59 -6.38 -16.01 14.12
CA VAL A 59 -7.12 -16.40 15.35
C VAL A 59 -7.14 -15.27 16.39
N GLY A 60 -6.56 -14.10 16.06
CA GLY A 60 -6.59 -12.91 16.93
C GLY A 60 -5.41 -12.79 17.88
N ASN A 61 -4.38 -13.66 17.82
CA ASN A 61 -3.19 -13.49 18.64
C ASN A 61 -2.42 -12.23 18.20
N ILE A 62 -1.93 -11.48 19.18
CA ILE A 62 -1.19 -10.24 18.96
C ILE A 62 0.29 -10.48 19.26
N SER A 63 1.13 -10.18 18.30
CA SER A 63 2.59 -10.15 18.43
C SER A 63 3.12 -8.77 18.04
N LYS A 64 4.25 -8.37 18.64
CA LYS A 64 4.90 -7.08 18.37
C LYS A 64 6.38 -7.27 18.13
N GLY A 65 7.00 -6.29 17.49
CA GLY A 65 8.44 -6.33 17.26
C GLY A 65 8.93 -5.14 16.46
N ASN A 66 10.15 -5.30 15.95
CA ASN A 66 10.79 -4.33 15.07
C ASN A 66 11.09 -4.99 13.72
N PHE A 67 11.12 -4.18 12.68
CA PHE A 67 11.44 -4.65 11.34
C PHE A 67 12.48 -3.76 10.67
N TRP A 68 13.19 -4.36 9.72
CA TRP A 68 14.19 -3.71 8.87
C TRP A 68 14.02 -4.18 7.44
N ILE A 69 14.08 -3.26 6.51
CA ILE A 69 14.17 -3.52 5.06
C ILE A 69 15.48 -2.94 4.60
N ASN A 70 16.31 -3.76 3.94
CA ASN A 70 17.59 -3.36 3.38
C ASN A 70 17.57 -3.56 1.86
N ASN A 71 17.75 -2.46 1.12
CA ASN A 71 17.83 -2.46 -0.34
C ASN A 71 16.73 -3.24 -1.07
N LYS A 72 15.54 -3.40 -0.47
CA LYS A 72 14.41 -4.22 -0.93
C LYS A 72 14.68 -5.73 -1.08
N ASN A 73 15.90 -6.19 -0.90
CA ASN A 73 16.28 -7.59 -1.08
C ASN A 73 16.28 -8.39 0.22
N GLU A 74 16.30 -7.69 1.35
CA GLU A 74 16.37 -8.28 2.67
C GLU A 74 15.32 -7.65 3.57
N ILE A 75 14.57 -8.49 4.27
CA ILE A 75 13.66 -8.03 5.34
C ILE A 75 13.91 -8.87 6.56
N ALA A 76 13.96 -8.22 7.71
CA ALA A 76 13.98 -8.87 9.00
C ALA A 76 12.82 -8.41 9.87
N PHE A 77 12.19 -9.36 10.55
CA PHE A 77 11.21 -9.14 11.60
C PHE A 77 11.71 -9.80 12.88
N HIS A 78 11.97 -9.01 13.91
CA HIS A 78 12.35 -9.50 15.22
C HIS A 78 11.19 -9.31 16.18
N TYR A 79 10.59 -10.40 16.58
CA TYR A 79 9.46 -10.40 17.50
C TYR A 79 9.93 -10.20 18.93
N SER A 80 9.22 -9.37 19.67
CA SER A 80 9.44 -9.16 21.10
C SER A 80 8.91 -10.33 21.94
N PRO A 81 9.34 -10.48 23.19
CA PRO A 81 8.76 -11.45 24.11
C PRO A 81 7.22 -11.40 24.14
N PRO A 82 6.55 -12.51 24.30
CA PRO A 82 7.09 -13.85 24.63
C PRO A 82 7.56 -14.67 23.43
N SER A 83 7.28 -14.24 22.19
CA SER A 83 7.62 -15.01 20.97
C SER A 83 9.13 -15.11 20.75
N GLU A 84 9.84 -13.98 20.80
CA GLU A 84 11.28 -13.89 20.53
C GLU A 84 11.72 -14.62 19.24
N THR A 85 10.83 -14.61 18.25
CA THR A 85 11.04 -15.20 16.93
C THR A 85 11.79 -14.20 16.05
N ILE A 86 12.67 -14.68 15.18
CA ILE A 86 13.32 -13.89 14.14
C ILE A 86 12.93 -14.49 12.80
N ILE A 87 12.44 -13.65 11.90
CA ILE A 87 12.12 -14.01 10.51
C ILE A 87 12.96 -13.13 9.61
N ILE A 88 13.76 -13.72 8.74
CA ILE A 88 14.58 -12.99 7.77
C ILE A 88 14.27 -13.53 6.37
N TYR A 89 13.92 -12.64 5.47
CA TYR A 89 13.92 -12.91 4.04
C TYR A 89 15.21 -12.36 3.43
N LYS A 90 15.94 -13.23 2.72
CA LYS A 90 17.21 -12.90 2.06
C LYS A 90 17.49 -13.85 0.91
N SER A 91 17.86 -13.32 -0.25
CA SER A 91 18.29 -14.11 -1.42
C SER A 91 17.29 -15.24 -1.80
N GLY A 92 15.98 -14.95 -1.82
CA GLY A 92 14.95 -15.91 -2.19
C GLY A 92 14.61 -16.97 -1.14
N LYS A 93 15.19 -16.86 0.05
CA LYS A 93 14.97 -17.78 1.17
C LYS A 93 14.40 -17.06 2.37
N LEU A 94 13.53 -17.77 3.10
CA LEU A 94 13.05 -17.37 4.41
C LEU A 94 13.86 -18.09 5.47
N PHE A 95 14.49 -17.37 6.35
CA PHE A 95 15.16 -17.89 7.54
C PHE A 95 14.28 -17.61 8.74
N PHE A 96 14.10 -18.65 9.55
CA PHE A 96 13.25 -18.61 10.73
C PHE A 96 14.02 -19.13 11.93
N LYS A 97 13.98 -18.40 13.04
CA LYS A 97 14.60 -18.81 14.29
C LYS A 97 13.62 -18.55 15.44
N GLU A 98 13.35 -19.58 16.21
CA GLU A 98 12.66 -19.46 17.50
C GLU A 98 13.65 -19.49 18.66
N LYS A 99 13.33 -18.82 19.76
CA LYS A 99 14.16 -18.81 20.97
C LYS A 99 14.57 -20.21 21.47
N LYS A 100 13.64 -21.18 21.34
CA LYS A 100 13.81 -22.54 21.87
C LYS A 100 14.53 -23.49 20.90
N ILE A 101 14.80 -23.05 19.68
CA ILE A 101 15.40 -23.88 18.62
C ILE A 101 16.78 -23.35 18.32
N GLU A 102 17.79 -24.22 18.40
CA GLU A 102 19.16 -23.86 18.04
C GLU A 102 19.29 -23.74 16.51
N GLY A 103 19.86 -22.59 16.05
CA GLY A 103 20.09 -22.31 14.64
C GLY A 103 18.87 -21.75 13.91
N PHE A 104 19.06 -21.51 12.61
CA PHE A 104 18.03 -21.05 11.69
C PHE A 104 17.51 -22.20 10.85
N GLN A 105 16.20 -22.31 10.76
CA GLN A 105 15.55 -23.11 9.72
C GLN A 105 15.39 -22.25 8.47
N ASN A 106 15.52 -22.83 7.28
CA ASN A 106 15.33 -22.07 6.04
C ASN A 106 14.38 -22.77 5.08
N TYR A 107 13.61 -21.96 4.36
CA TYR A 107 12.61 -22.39 3.41
C TYR A 107 12.76 -21.56 2.13
N SER A 108 12.74 -22.21 0.97
CA SER A 108 12.61 -21.49 -0.30
C SER A 108 11.19 -20.96 -0.43
N ILE A 109 11.02 -19.68 -0.63
CA ILE A 109 9.73 -19.07 -0.91
C ILE A 109 9.68 -18.67 -2.38
N ASN A 110 8.81 -19.38 -3.11
CA ASN A 110 8.48 -19.04 -4.47
C ASN A 110 7.03 -18.54 -4.49
N ASN A 111 6.73 -17.54 -5.32
CA ASN A 111 5.37 -17.02 -5.52
C ASN A 111 4.69 -16.45 -4.27
N ASN A 112 5.41 -15.63 -3.50
CA ASN A 112 4.82 -14.89 -2.39
C ASN A 112 4.60 -13.42 -2.83
N PRO A 113 3.41 -12.83 -2.66
CA PRO A 113 3.13 -11.45 -3.09
C PRO A 113 4.01 -10.40 -2.40
N ILE A 114 4.60 -10.68 -1.23
CA ILE A 114 5.59 -9.81 -0.60
C ILE A 114 6.83 -9.66 -1.49
N LEU A 115 7.22 -10.72 -2.22
CA LEU A 115 8.37 -10.67 -3.12
C LEU A 115 8.16 -9.70 -4.28
N GLU A 116 6.93 -9.59 -4.76
CA GLU A 116 6.58 -8.62 -5.81
C GLU A 116 6.74 -7.18 -5.30
N LEU A 117 6.28 -6.90 -4.08
CA LEU A 117 6.44 -5.57 -3.47
C LEU A 117 7.92 -5.19 -3.27
N LEU A 118 8.76 -6.18 -2.97
CA LEU A 118 10.18 -5.99 -2.66
C LEU A 118 11.11 -6.15 -3.87
N ASN A 119 10.59 -6.60 -4.99
CA ASN A 119 11.36 -6.73 -6.20
C ASN A 119 11.67 -5.34 -6.77
N LYS A 120 12.97 -5.04 -6.93
CA LYS A 120 13.44 -3.76 -7.51
C LYS A 120 12.98 -3.57 -8.95
N ASP A 121 12.89 -4.68 -9.69
CA ASP A 121 12.57 -4.71 -11.11
C ASP A 121 11.07 -4.93 -11.35
N ALA A 122 10.25 -5.00 -10.28
CA ALA A 122 8.82 -5.15 -10.43
C ALA A 122 8.20 -3.92 -11.11
N ASP A 123 7.35 -4.16 -12.07
CA ASP A 123 6.47 -3.13 -12.62
C ASP A 123 5.38 -2.83 -11.59
N ILE A 124 5.73 -1.96 -10.64
CA ILE A 124 4.82 -1.52 -9.58
C ILE A 124 3.60 -0.80 -10.17
N GLU A 125 3.72 -0.17 -11.34
CA GLU A 125 2.65 0.63 -11.93
C GLU A 125 1.42 -0.22 -12.29
N ARG A 126 1.60 -1.47 -12.69
CA ARG A 126 0.51 -2.40 -13.02
C ARG A 126 -0.45 -2.63 -11.84
N TYR A 127 0.05 -2.60 -10.59
CA TYR A 127 -0.78 -2.81 -9.40
C TYR A 127 -1.67 -1.61 -9.06
N PHE A 128 -1.37 -0.45 -9.66
CA PHE A 128 -2.19 0.74 -9.47
C PHE A 128 -3.44 0.77 -10.35
N GLU A 129 -3.56 -0.11 -11.33
CA GLU A 129 -4.78 -0.24 -12.15
C GLU A 129 -5.98 -0.72 -11.33
N THR A 130 -5.71 -1.56 -10.32
CA THR A 130 -6.72 -2.10 -9.40
C THR A 130 -6.66 -1.47 -7.99
N SER A 131 -5.86 -0.42 -7.82
CA SER A 131 -5.74 0.27 -6.54
C SER A 131 -7.01 1.08 -6.21
N ILE A 132 -7.32 1.17 -4.92
CA ILE A 132 -8.45 1.93 -4.41
C ILE A 132 -7.94 3.07 -3.55
N VAL A 133 -8.48 4.28 -3.79
CA VAL A 133 -8.29 5.43 -2.90
C VAL A 133 -9.60 5.74 -2.22
N ASP A 134 -9.62 5.63 -0.91
CA ASP A 134 -10.74 6.10 -0.09
C ASP A 134 -10.33 7.41 0.60
N GLN A 135 -10.80 8.51 0.03
CA GLN A 135 -10.52 9.85 0.54
C GLN A 135 -11.23 10.13 1.87
N ASN A 136 -12.38 9.48 2.15
CA ASN A 136 -13.14 9.71 3.37
C ASN A 136 -12.40 9.19 4.59
N ILE A 137 -11.71 8.05 4.46
CA ILE A 137 -10.89 7.47 5.53
C ILE A 137 -9.39 7.78 5.35
N GLY A 138 -9.01 8.51 4.30
CA GLY A 138 -7.64 8.91 4.03
C GLY A 138 -6.69 7.74 3.78
N LYS A 139 -7.09 6.77 2.94
CA LYS A 139 -6.30 5.55 2.67
C LYS A 139 -6.18 5.24 1.19
N ILE A 140 -5.04 4.61 0.86
CA ILE A 140 -4.72 4.02 -0.44
C ILE A 140 -4.53 2.53 -0.21
N PHE A 141 -5.21 1.70 -1.00
CA PHE A 141 -5.13 0.24 -0.95
C PHE A 141 -4.53 -0.27 -2.26
N ILE A 142 -3.47 -1.06 -2.18
CA ILE A 142 -2.81 -1.66 -3.34
C ILE A 142 -2.70 -3.16 -3.12
N SER A 143 -3.22 -3.95 -4.04
CA SER A 143 -3.24 -5.41 -3.94
C SER A 143 -2.16 -6.05 -4.81
N PHE A 144 -1.42 -6.97 -4.21
CA PHE A 144 -0.41 -7.82 -4.85
C PHE A 144 -0.88 -9.27 -4.71
N ASN A 145 -0.93 -9.99 -5.81
CA ASN A 145 -1.30 -11.41 -5.82
C ASN A 145 -0.10 -12.26 -6.22
N ASP A 146 -0.04 -13.49 -5.73
CA ASP A 146 0.90 -14.46 -6.28
C ASP A 146 0.46 -14.89 -7.69
N LYS A 147 1.35 -15.57 -8.43
CA LYS A 147 1.09 -16.00 -9.82
C LYS A 147 -0.15 -16.88 -9.98
N ASN A 148 -0.58 -17.54 -8.91
CA ASN A 148 -1.73 -18.45 -8.92
C ASN A 148 -2.94 -17.85 -8.20
N GLU A 149 -2.86 -16.59 -7.78
CA GLU A 149 -3.89 -15.86 -7.04
C GLU A 149 -4.36 -16.58 -5.75
N ARG A 150 -3.52 -17.46 -5.19
CA ARG A 150 -3.82 -18.20 -3.97
C ARG A 150 -3.55 -17.39 -2.72
N ASN A 151 -2.48 -16.59 -2.78
CA ASN A 151 -2.10 -15.69 -1.70
C ASN A 151 -2.20 -14.25 -2.21
N SER A 152 -2.65 -13.35 -1.35
CA SER A 152 -2.72 -11.93 -1.65
C SER A 152 -2.11 -11.10 -0.52
N LEU A 153 -1.53 -9.97 -0.89
CA LEU A 153 -1.04 -8.95 0.01
C LEU A 153 -1.71 -7.64 -0.35
N GLU A 154 -2.53 -7.11 0.53
CA GLU A 154 -3.04 -5.75 0.44
C GLU A 154 -2.15 -4.82 1.26
N VAL A 155 -1.55 -3.82 0.60
CA VAL A 155 -0.70 -2.82 1.23
C VAL A 155 -1.51 -1.54 1.37
N ILE A 156 -1.55 -1.02 2.59
CA ILE A 156 -2.36 0.14 2.93
C ILE A 156 -1.45 1.31 3.31
N PHE A 157 -1.66 2.44 2.64
CA PHE A 157 -0.95 3.68 2.91
C PHE A 157 -1.93 4.77 3.35
N ASP A 158 -1.41 5.81 3.99
CA ASP A 158 -2.17 7.05 4.19
C ASP A 158 -2.37 7.78 2.85
N TYR A 159 -3.41 8.60 2.77
CA TYR A 159 -3.70 9.54 1.70
C TYR A 159 -3.87 10.95 2.29
N PRO A 160 -3.43 12.03 1.65
CA PRO A 160 -2.78 12.11 0.32
C PRO A 160 -1.27 11.87 0.35
N ARG A 161 -0.65 11.83 1.51
CA ARG A 161 0.78 11.58 1.67
C ARG A 161 1.00 10.11 2.00
N PRO A 162 1.56 9.31 1.08
CA PRO A 162 1.70 7.89 1.29
C PRO A 162 2.69 7.61 2.43
N ILE A 163 2.18 7.03 3.49
CA ILE A 163 2.96 6.47 4.59
C ILE A 163 2.47 5.05 4.78
N LEU A 164 3.34 4.06 4.74
CA LEU A 164 3.00 2.66 4.96
C LEU A 164 2.33 2.50 6.34
N ARG A 165 1.16 1.86 6.37
CA ARG A 165 0.41 1.62 7.61
C ARG A 165 0.18 0.17 7.90
N GLN A 166 -0.12 -0.62 6.86
CA GLN A 166 -0.53 -2.00 7.08
C GLN A 166 -0.18 -2.88 5.90
N TRP A 167 0.16 -4.12 6.19
CA TRP A 167 0.09 -5.26 5.29
C TRP A 167 -1.02 -6.18 5.78
N LYS A 168 -1.94 -6.52 4.88
CA LYS A 168 -2.96 -7.53 5.11
C LYS A 168 -2.68 -8.69 4.18
N PHE A 169 -2.15 -9.75 4.73
CA PHE A 169 -1.82 -10.97 4.00
C PHE A 169 -2.97 -11.97 4.12
N THR A 170 -3.41 -12.50 2.98
CA THR A 170 -4.42 -13.57 2.93
C THR A 170 -3.78 -14.79 2.28
N ASP A 171 -3.75 -15.91 2.98
CA ASP A 171 -3.17 -17.16 2.50
C ASP A 171 -4.16 -17.96 1.63
N HIS A 172 -3.68 -19.09 1.06
CA HIS A 172 -4.47 -19.99 0.22
C HIS A 172 -5.65 -20.63 0.96
N GLN A 173 -5.64 -20.65 2.30
CA GLN A 173 -6.76 -21.12 3.15
C GLN A 173 -7.71 -19.98 3.53
N LYS A 174 -7.53 -18.79 2.96
CA LYS A 174 -8.27 -17.54 3.27
C LYS A 174 -8.07 -17.07 4.72
N LYS A 175 -7.01 -17.49 5.38
CA LYS A 175 -6.62 -16.98 6.69
C LYS A 175 -5.95 -15.62 6.52
N VAL A 176 -6.39 -14.65 7.33
CA VAL A 176 -5.90 -13.27 7.24
C VAL A 176 -4.93 -12.99 8.38
N THR A 177 -3.77 -12.46 8.05
CA THR A 177 -2.80 -11.89 8.99
C THR A 177 -2.64 -10.41 8.69
N ASN A 178 -2.80 -9.58 9.70
CA ASN A 178 -2.61 -8.14 9.60
C ASN A 178 -1.32 -7.74 10.29
N ILE A 179 -0.50 -6.92 9.64
CA ILE A 179 0.74 -6.34 10.18
C ILE A 179 0.60 -4.82 10.10
N PHE A 180 0.54 -4.16 11.23
CA PHE A 180 0.45 -2.71 11.35
C PHE A 180 1.84 -2.14 11.62
N PHE A 181 2.23 -1.11 10.88
CA PHE A 181 3.53 -0.48 10.96
C PHE A 181 3.46 0.86 11.68
N SER A 182 4.46 1.14 12.49
CA SER A 182 4.60 2.38 13.24
C SER A 182 6.06 2.78 13.42
N LYS A 183 6.32 4.01 13.88
CA LYS A 183 7.67 4.53 14.14
C LYS A 183 8.62 4.37 12.94
N LEU A 184 8.09 4.53 11.74
CA LEU A 184 8.85 4.37 10.50
C LEU A 184 9.99 5.38 10.39
N LYS A 185 11.16 4.91 9.99
CA LYS A 185 12.35 5.73 9.75
C LYS A 185 13.06 5.23 8.50
N PHE A 186 13.33 6.14 7.58
CA PHE A 186 14.27 5.89 6.49
C PHE A 186 15.69 6.15 7.01
N LYS A 187 16.61 5.25 6.70
CA LYS A 187 18.02 5.35 7.08
C LYS A 187 18.90 5.32 5.84
N GLU A 188 20.08 5.90 5.92
CA GLU A 188 21.07 5.79 4.83
C GLU A 188 21.53 4.33 4.66
N ASN A 189 21.75 3.63 5.77
CA ASN A 189 22.10 2.22 5.80
C ASN A 189 21.40 1.50 6.95
N VAL A 190 21.09 0.23 6.74
CA VAL A 190 20.65 -0.69 7.80
C VAL A 190 21.78 -1.65 8.11
N GLU A 191 22.11 -1.77 9.38
CA GLU A 191 23.22 -2.61 9.84
C GLU A 191 22.96 -4.09 9.53
N LYS A 192 24.00 -4.77 9.02
CA LYS A 192 23.91 -6.19 8.62
C LYS A 192 23.61 -7.14 9.79
N GLN A 193 23.83 -6.72 11.02
CA GLN A 193 23.54 -7.53 12.21
C GLN A 193 22.06 -7.89 12.39
N TYR A 194 21.16 -7.24 11.67
CA TYR A 194 19.72 -7.54 11.72
C TYR A 194 19.28 -8.63 10.72
N PHE A 195 20.21 -9.06 9.81
CA PHE A 195 19.93 -10.02 8.72
C PHE A 195 20.71 -11.31 8.81
#